data_2505e2186eb0deb46b69dbc0ec67528e
#
_entry.id   2505e2186eb0deb46b69dbc0ec67528e
#
_cell.length_a   1.000
_cell.length_b   1.000
_cell.length_c   1.000
_cell.angle_alpha   90.00
_cell.angle_beta   90.00
_cell.angle_gamma   90.00
#
_symmetry.space_group_name_H-M   'P 1'
#
loop_
_entity.id
_entity.type
_entity.pdbx_description
1 polymer ?
#
loop_
_entity_poly.entity_id
_entity_poly.type
_entity_poly.pdbx_seq_one_letter_code
_entity_poly.pdbx_strand_id
1 'polypeptide(L)'
;MRILIQRVRRASVSIGGTLKSAIGPGLLVFVGIEAEDGEEDIERLAGKLTRLRIFDDENGVMNLDVRQVGGEILVVSQFTLHASTRKGNRPSYIKAAPEAISRPLYERFAAGVGRALGREVATGEFGADMQVELVNDGPVTIWIDSRQRE
;
A
#
# COMPACT_ATOMS: atom_id res chain seq x y z
N MET A 1 -9.81 -1.04 -6.95
CA MET A 1 -8.49 -0.72 -6.32
C MET A 1 -8.09 -1.87 -5.40
N ARG A 2 -6.83 -2.25 -5.43
CA ARG A 2 -6.28 -3.34 -4.62
C ARG A 2 -5.10 -2.84 -3.82
N ILE A 3 -5.00 -3.26 -2.57
CA ILE A 3 -3.83 -2.99 -1.75
C ILE A 3 -3.28 -4.27 -1.14
N LEU A 4 -1.96 -4.34 -1.05
CA LEU A 4 -1.24 -5.35 -0.30
C LEU A 4 -0.50 -4.65 0.83
N ILE A 5 -0.79 -5.05 2.07
CA ILE A 5 -0.31 -4.42 3.28
C ILE A 5 0.66 -5.37 3.96
N GLN A 6 1.84 -4.89 4.34
CA GLN A 6 2.79 -5.64 5.14
C GLN A 6 3.16 -4.83 6.39
N ARG A 7 3.01 -5.43 7.56
CA ARG A 7 3.52 -4.86 8.80
C ARG A 7 5.04 -4.98 8.80
N VAL A 8 5.74 -3.89 9.03
CA VAL A 8 7.20 -3.83 8.91
C VAL A 8 7.87 -3.25 10.16
N ARG A 9 9.10 -3.69 10.41
CA ARG A 9 10.01 -3.03 11.33
C ARG A 9 10.68 -1.84 10.68
N ARG A 10 10.93 -1.93 9.38
CA ARG A 10 11.45 -0.88 8.51
C ARG A 10 11.14 -1.22 7.07
N ALA A 11 11.03 -0.21 6.24
CA ALA A 11 10.97 -0.36 4.78
C ALA A 11 11.58 0.86 4.12
N SER A 12 12.08 0.67 2.90
CA SER A 12 12.67 1.76 2.11
C SER A 12 12.47 1.54 0.63
N VAL A 13 12.52 2.64 -0.12
CA VAL A 13 12.54 2.66 -1.58
C VAL A 13 13.79 3.35 -2.05
N SER A 14 14.54 2.69 -2.93
CA SER A 14 15.69 3.26 -3.63
C SER A 14 15.45 3.23 -5.14
N ILE A 15 15.98 4.23 -5.83
CA ILE A 15 15.88 4.39 -7.28
C ILE A 15 17.29 4.72 -7.80
N GLY A 16 17.81 3.88 -8.71
CA GLY A 16 19.14 4.08 -9.25
C GLY A 16 20.24 4.12 -8.19
N GLY A 17 20.10 3.35 -7.11
CA GLY A 17 21.05 3.31 -5.99
C GLY A 17 20.90 4.46 -4.99
N THR A 18 19.93 5.37 -5.19
CA THR A 18 19.67 6.51 -4.30
C THR A 18 18.43 6.28 -3.47
N LEU A 19 18.53 6.47 -2.17
CA LEU A 19 17.39 6.37 -1.25
C LEU A 19 16.38 7.46 -1.54
N LYS A 20 15.13 7.05 -1.86
CA LYS A 20 13.99 7.94 -2.10
C LYS A 20 13.23 8.22 -0.81
N SER A 21 12.88 7.18 -0.06
CA SER A 21 12.16 7.28 1.21
C SER A 21 12.38 6.05 2.07
N ALA A 22 12.22 6.22 3.38
CA ALA A 22 12.35 5.15 4.35
C ALA A 22 11.40 5.39 5.53
N ILE A 23 10.93 4.30 6.14
CA ILE A 23 10.14 4.31 7.36
C ILE A 23 10.71 3.35 8.39
N GLY A 24 10.46 3.62 9.66
CA GLY A 24 10.63 2.68 10.76
C GLY A 24 9.40 1.77 10.92
N PRO A 25 9.05 1.39 12.16
CA PRO A 25 7.89 0.51 12.41
C PRO A 25 6.60 1.09 11.84
N GLY A 26 5.83 0.25 11.13
CA GLY A 26 4.62 0.68 10.49
C GLY A 26 4.14 -0.27 9.41
N LEU A 27 3.65 0.30 8.31
CA LEU A 27 3.07 -0.45 7.19
C LEU A 27 3.71 -0.07 5.86
N LEU A 28 4.12 -1.07 5.10
CA LEU A 28 4.39 -0.96 3.67
C LEU A 28 3.12 -1.33 2.92
N VAL A 29 2.68 -0.46 2.01
CA VAL A 29 1.42 -0.62 1.27
C VAL A 29 1.69 -0.50 -0.22
N PHE A 30 1.45 -1.58 -0.94
CA PHE A 30 1.41 -1.57 -2.41
C PHE A 30 -0.02 -1.30 -2.87
N VAL A 31 -0.20 -0.43 -3.86
CA VAL A 31 -1.52 -0.10 -4.41
C VAL A 31 -1.55 -0.29 -5.93
N GLY A 32 -2.54 -1.07 -6.38
CA GLY A 32 -2.86 -1.26 -7.79
C GLY A 32 -4.22 -0.64 -8.12
N ILE A 33 -4.31 0.00 -9.28
CA ILE A 33 -5.47 0.80 -9.69
C ILE A 33 -6.03 0.26 -11.00
N GLU A 34 -7.35 0.15 -11.07
CA GLU A 34 -8.14 -0.14 -12.29
C GLU A 34 -8.79 1.15 -12.81
N ALA A 35 -9.20 1.14 -14.08
CA ALA A 35 -9.75 2.33 -14.75
C ALA A 35 -11.05 2.85 -14.12
N GLU A 36 -11.85 1.96 -13.51
CA GLU A 36 -13.12 2.32 -12.88
C GLU A 36 -12.98 2.75 -11.42
N ASP A 37 -11.78 2.76 -10.87
CA ASP A 37 -11.55 3.20 -9.49
C ASP A 37 -11.75 4.70 -9.34
N GLY A 38 -12.22 5.11 -8.17
CA GLY A 38 -12.53 6.50 -7.88
C GLY A 38 -12.37 6.84 -6.40
N GLU A 39 -12.91 8.00 -6.02
CA GLU A 39 -12.77 8.55 -4.66
C GLU A 39 -13.34 7.62 -3.60
N GLU A 40 -14.46 6.93 -3.88
CA GLU A 40 -15.05 5.98 -2.93
C GLU A 40 -14.10 4.82 -2.59
N ASP A 41 -13.36 4.32 -3.60
CA ASP A 41 -12.35 3.28 -3.39
C ASP A 41 -11.20 3.78 -2.51
N ILE A 42 -10.75 5.01 -2.76
CA ILE A 42 -9.69 5.67 -2.00
C ILE A 42 -10.10 5.81 -0.53
N GLU A 43 -11.26 6.43 -0.27
CA GLU A 43 -11.76 6.66 1.09
C GLU A 43 -11.93 5.36 1.86
N ARG A 44 -12.50 4.37 1.21
CA ARG A 44 -12.69 3.05 1.80
C ARG A 44 -11.37 2.40 2.21
N LEU A 45 -10.41 2.31 1.27
CA LEU A 45 -9.15 1.62 1.53
C LEU A 45 -8.25 2.40 2.48
N ALA A 46 -8.18 3.73 2.35
CA ALA A 46 -7.44 4.57 3.29
C ALA A 46 -7.97 4.43 4.72
N GLY A 47 -9.28 4.47 4.88
CA GLY A 47 -9.92 4.29 6.17
C GLY A 47 -9.75 2.88 6.74
N LYS A 48 -9.86 1.85 5.90
CA LYS A 48 -9.67 0.47 6.34
C LYS A 48 -8.21 0.23 6.76
N LEU A 49 -7.27 0.61 5.91
CA LEU A 49 -5.83 0.46 6.12
C LEU A 49 -5.37 1.06 7.46
N THR A 50 -5.78 2.28 7.76
CA THR A 50 -5.33 2.99 8.97
C THR A 50 -6.00 2.51 10.25
N ARG A 51 -7.10 1.76 10.14
CA ARG A 51 -7.83 1.20 11.29
C ARG A 51 -7.65 -0.32 11.46
N LEU A 52 -6.87 -0.98 10.62
CA LEU A 52 -6.56 -2.39 10.81
C LEU A 52 -5.84 -2.60 12.14
N ARG A 53 -6.41 -3.45 12.98
CA ARG A 53 -5.91 -3.74 14.32
C ARG A 53 -4.93 -4.90 14.28
N ILE A 54 -3.77 -4.66 13.69
CA ILE A 54 -2.73 -5.67 13.41
C ILE A 54 -1.41 -5.40 14.13
N PHE A 55 -1.41 -4.48 15.08
CA PHE A 55 -0.26 -4.25 15.98
C PHE A 55 -0.58 -4.78 17.36
N ASP A 56 0.44 -5.37 17.99
CA ASP A 56 0.28 -5.98 19.30
C ASP A 56 0.02 -4.92 20.39
N ASP A 57 -0.91 -5.25 21.27
CA ASP A 57 -1.12 -4.52 22.51
C ASP A 57 -0.14 -4.99 23.61
N GLU A 58 -0.28 -4.49 24.82
CA GLU A 58 0.54 -4.85 25.98
C GLU A 58 0.48 -6.34 26.35
N ASN A 59 -0.55 -7.06 25.91
CA ASN A 59 -0.73 -8.50 26.14
C ASN A 59 -0.24 -9.36 24.96
N GLY A 60 0.41 -8.76 23.95
CA GLY A 60 0.86 -9.46 22.75
C GLY A 60 -0.25 -9.88 21.79
N VAL A 61 -1.41 -9.24 21.87
CA VAL A 61 -2.57 -9.52 21.01
C VAL A 61 -2.68 -8.44 19.92
N MET A 62 -2.87 -8.86 18.66
CA MET A 62 -3.12 -7.93 17.55
C MET A 62 -4.43 -7.18 17.78
N ASN A 63 -4.36 -5.99 18.31
CA ASN A 63 -5.48 -5.19 18.80
C ASN A 63 -5.39 -3.70 18.51
N LEU A 64 -4.19 -3.19 18.24
CA LEU A 64 -3.96 -1.77 17.98
C LEU A 64 -3.79 -1.50 16.49
N ASP A 65 -4.22 -0.32 16.04
CA ASP A 65 -3.98 0.12 14.66
C ASP A 65 -2.68 0.96 14.55
N VAL A 66 -2.28 1.25 13.32
CA VAL A 66 -1.04 1.97 13.03
C VAL A 66 -0.99 3.37 13.66
N ARG A 67 -2.14 4.02 13.85
CA ARG A 67 -2.24 5.35 14.47
C ARG A 67 -1.96 5.28 15.98
N GLN A 68 -2.52 4.25 16.62
CA GLN A 68 -2.38 4.04 18.08
C GLN A 68 -0.93 3.73 18.48
N VAL A 69 -0.20 3.01 17.63
CA VAL A 69 1.23 2.70 17.90
C VAL A 69 2.20 3.77 17.39
N GLY A 70 1.69 4.85 16.79
CA GLY A 70 2.54 5.89 16.22
C GLY A 70 3.36 5.42 15.02
N GLY A 71 2.88 4.41 14.29
CA GLY A 71 3.58 3.83 13.14
C GLY A 71 3.57 4.75 11.91
N GLU A 72 4.49 4.49 11.00
CA GLU A 72 4.61 5.19 9.73
C GLU A 72 4.03 4.35 8.59
N ILE A 73 3.71 4.98 7.47
CA ILE A 73 3.21 4.28 6.28
C ILE A 73 4.05 4.68 5.05
N LEU A 74 4.47 3.69 4.27
CA LEU A 74 5.12 3.86 2.97
C LEU A 74 4.19 3.31 1.89
N VAL A 75 3.76 4.17 0.96
CA VAL A 75 2.84 3.82 -0.13
C VAL A 75 3.61 3.71 -1.44
N VAL A 76 3.51 2.56 -2.11
CA VAL A 76 4.21 2.27 -3.36
C VAL A 76 3.19 1.83 -4.41
N SER A 77 3.25 2.44 -5.61
CA SER A 77 2.40 2.01 -6.74
C SER A 77 2.83 0.63 -7.23
N GLN A 78 1.85 -0.24 -7.52
CA GLN A 78 2.10 -1.63 -7.94
C GLN A 78 0.99 -2.10 -8.90
N PHE A 79 1.10 -1.78 -10.18
CA PHE A 79 0.08 -2.16 -11.17
C PHE A 79 -0.05 -3.68 -11.33
N THR A 80 1.02 -4.43 -11.04
CA THR A 80 1.03 -5.89 -11.14
C THR A 80 0.09 -6.59 -10.16
N LEU A 81 -0.48 -5.88 -9.19
CA LEU A 81 -1.57 -6.41 -8.36
C LEU A 81 -2.82 -6.76 -9.18
N HIS A 82 -2.94 -6.20 -10.39
CA HIS A 82 -4.00 -6.51 -11.35
C HIS A 82 -3.56 -7.51 -12.44
N ALA A 83 -2.47 -8.22 -12.20
CA ALA A 83 -2.02 -9.27 -13.11
C ALA A 83 -3.04 -10.39 -13.23
N SER A 84 -3.25 -10.87 -14.45
CA SER A 84 -3.98 -12.10 -14.72
C SER A 84 -2.99 -13.18 -15.16
N THR A 85 -2.98 -14.29 -14.44
CA THR A 85 -2.15 -15.46 -14.73
C THR A 85 -2.99 -16.63 -15.24
N ARG A 86 -4.21 -16.34 -15.70
CA ARG A 86 -5.19 -17.35 -16.10
C ARG A 86 -4.75 -18.18 -17.33
N LYS A 87 -4.01 -17.56 -18.23
CA LYS A 87 -3.55 -18.23 -19.47
C LYS A 87 -2.04 -18.13 -19.59
N GLY A 88 -1.38 -19.30 -19.60
CA GLY A 88 0.08 -19.38 -19.76
C GLY A 88 0.86 -18.75 -18.61
N ASN A 89 2.17 -18.60 -18.82
CA ASN A 89 3.12 -18.14 -17.79
C ASN A 89 3.52 -16.68 -17.93
N ARG A 90 3.04 -15.99 -18.97
CA ARG A 90 3.22 -14.56 -19.13
C ARG A 90 2.01 -13.83 -18.55
N PRO A 91 2.16 -13.08 -17.44
CA PRO A 91 1.04 -12.33 -16.88
C PRO A 91 0.49 -11.28 -17.83
N SER A 92 -0.82 -11.12 -17.83
CA SER A 92 -1.50 -10.02 -18.53
C SER A 92 -1.83 -8.91 -17.55
N TYR A 93 -1.54 -7.66 -17.92
CA TYR A 93 -1.81 -6.47 -17.10
C TYR A 93 -2.92 -5.60 -17.68
N ILE A 94 -3.76 -6.16 -18.56
CA ILE A 94 -4.82 -5.40 -19.27
C ILE A 94 -5.84 -4.76 -18.32
N LYS A 95 -5.98 -5.29 -17.10
CA LYS A 95 -6.89 -4.73 -16.08
C LYS A 95 -6.32 -3.52 -15.35
N ALA A 96 -4.99 -3.34 -15.37
CA ALA A 96 -4.37 -2.19 -14.73
C ALA A 96 -4.71 -0.91 -15.51
N ALA A 97 -5.06 0.16 -14.79
CA ALA A 97 -5.32 1.45 -15.40
C ALA A 97 -4.06 2.01 -16.07
N PRO A 98 -4.19 2.71 -17.22
CA PRO A 98 -3.07 3.42 -17.83
C PRO A 98 -2.59 4.56 -16.92
N GLU A 99 -1.35 4.99 -17.13
CA GLU A 99 -0.70 6.01 -16.29
C GLU A 99 -1.53 7.30 -16.14
N ALA A 100 -2.13 7.77 -17.22
CA ALA A 100 -2.95 8.99 -17.21
C ALA A 100 -4.11 8.93 -16.18
N ILE A 101 -4.59 7.73 -15.86
CA ILE A 101 -5.65 7.50 -14.87
C ILE A 101 -5.04 7.12 -13.51
N SER A 102 -4.07 6.21 -13.50
CA SER A 102 -3.56 5.63 -12.27
C SER A 102 -2.66 6.57 -11.47
N ARG A 103 -1.87 7.43 -12.13
CA ARG A 103 -1.00 8.39 -11.42
C ARG A 103 -1.78 9.37 -10.54
N PRO A 104 -2.81 10.09 -11.05
CA PRO A 104 -3.60 10.99 -10.20
C PRO A 104 -4.31 10.26 -9.05
N LEU A 105 -4.85 9.07 -9.31
CA LEU A 105 -5.51 8.28 -8.28
C LEU A 105 -4.54 7.78 -7.20
N TYR A 106 -3.33 7.38 -7.61
CA TYR A 106 -2.26 7.02 -6.67
C TYR A 106 -1.90 8.19 -5.75
N GLU A 107 -1.69 9.37 -6.32
CA GLU A 107 -1.36 10.57 -5.56
C GLU A 107 -2.48 10.93 -4.57
N ARG A 108 -3.73 10.84 -5.01
CA ARG A 108 -4.90 11.05 -4.15
C ARG A 108 -5.05 9.98 -3.08
N PHE A 109 -4.73 8.73 -3.39
CA PHE A 109 -4.71 7.66 -2.41
C PHE A 109 -3.67 7.92 -1.31
N ALA A 110 -2.45 8.25 -1.67
CA ALA A 110 -1.39 8.58 -0.72
C ALA A 110 -1.79 9.77 0.17
N ALA A 111 -2.38 10.82 -0.41
CA ALA A 111 -2.90 11.96 0.34
C ALA A 111 -4.06 11.55 1.27
N GLY A 112 -4.96 10.70 0.81
CA GLY A 112 -6.08 10.17 1.59
C GLY A 112 -5.61 9.33 2.78
N VAL A 113 -4.60 8.49 2.58
CA VAL A 113 -3.98 7.73 3.67
C VAL A 113 -3.34 8.67 4.70
N GLY A 114 -2.64 9.71 4.23
CA GLY A 114 -2.05 10.74 5.11
C GLY A 114 -3.09 11.44 5.97
N ARG A 115 -4.23 11.82 5.40
CA ARG A 115 -5.35 12.41 6.15
C ARG A 115 -5.90 11.45 7.20
N ALA A 116 -6.09 10.19 6.83
CA ALA A 116 -6.62 9.17 7.74
C ALA A 116 -5.61 8.80 8.85
N LEU A 117 -4.33 8.83 8.53
CA LEU A 117 -3.24 8.59 9.50
C LEU A 117 -3.03 9.79 10.44
N GLY A 118 -3.31 11.01 9.97
CA GLY A 118 -3.06 12.26 10.70
C GLY A 118 -1.68 12.85 10.46
N ARG A 119 -0.94 12.35 9.49
CA ARG A 119 0.37 12.88 9.06
C ARG A 119 0.72 12.43 7.65
N GLU A 120 1.68 13.09 7.02
CA GLU A 120 2.15 12.74 5.69
C GLU A 120 2.72 11.31 5.65
N VAL A 121 2.42 10.57 4.59
CA VAL A 121 2.99 9.24 4.35
C VAL A 121 4.24 9.35 3.48
N ALA A 122 5.15 8.40 3.64
CA ALA A 122 6.26 8.22 2.72
C ALA A 122 5.75 7.57 1.42
N THR A 123 6.36 7.91 0.30
CA THR A 123 5.99 7.37 -1.01
C THR A 123 7.22 6.93 -1.80
N GLY A 124 7.00 5.99 -2.73
CA GLY A 124 7.93 5.76 -3.83
C GLY A 124 7.79 6.83 -4.91
N GLU A 125 8.20 6.50 -6.12
CA GLU A 125 8.02 7.36 -7.30
C GLU A 125 7.22 6.59 -8.34
N PHE A 126 6.08 7.13 -8.76
CA PHE A 126 5.20 6.47 -9.72
C PHE A 126 5.94 6.24 -11.04
N GLY A 127 5.89 5.00 -11.54
CA GLY A 127 6.48 4.61 -12.82
C GLY A 127 8.01 4.38 -12.80
N ALA A 128 8.67 4.62 -11.68
CA ALA A 128 10.10 4.37 -11.56
C ALA A 128 10.43 2.89 -11.36
N ASP A 129 11.65 2.50 -11.72
CA ASP A 129 12.21 1.21 -11.32
C ASP A 129 12.71 1.34 -9.87
N MET A 130 11.97 0.74 -8.95
CA MET A 130 12.19 0.88 -7.52
C MET A 130 12.73 -0.41 -6.92
N GLN A 131 13.74 -0.29 -6.06
CA GLN A 131 14.14 -1.36 -5.14
C GLN A 131 13.45 -1.11 -3.80
N VAL A 132 12.57 -2.02 -3.43
CA VAL A 132 11.81 -1.95 -2.18
C VAL A 132 12.40 -2.95 -1.20
N GLU A 133 12.99 -2.43 -0.14
CA GLU A 133 13.56 -3.24 0.93
C GLU A 133 12.67 -3.16 2.17
N LEU A 134 12.46 -4.29 2.82
CA LEU A 134 11.62 -4.34 4.01
C LEU A 134 12.01 -5.46 4.95
N VAL A 135 11.66 -5.29 6.22
CA VAL A 135 11.64 -6.39 7.19
C VAL A 135 10.20 -6.56 7.63
N ASN A 136 9.55 -7.62 7.14
CA ASN A 136 8.20 -7.95 7.57
C ASN A 136 8.23 -8.42 9.02
N ASP A 137 7.37 -7.81 9.83
CA ASP A 137 7.29 -8.08 11.25
C ASP A 137 6.10 -8.99 11.56
N GLY A 138 6.45 -10.29 11.76
CA GLY A 138 5.41 -11.23 12.13
C GLY A 138 5.56 -12.65 11.56
N PRO A 139 5.43 -12.96 10.28
CA PRO A 139 5.00 -12.08 9.17
C PRO A 139 3.52 -11.73 9.24
N VAL A 140 3.19 -10.53 8.79
CA VAL A 140 1.81 -10.06 8.61
C VAL A 140 1.70 -9.42 7.24
N THR A 141 0.87 -10.03 6.37
CA THR A 141 0.65 -9.61 4.99
C THR A 141 -0.83 -9.78 4.68
N ILE A 142 -1.50 -8.69 4.29
CA ILE A 142 -2.95 -8.65 4.11
C ILE A 142 -3.28 -8.04 2.75
N TRP A 143 -4.15 -8.71 2.03
CA TRP A 143 -4.70 -8.28 0.75
C TRP A 143 -6.10 -7.70 0.94
N ILE A 144 -6.40 -6.56 0.32
CA ILE A 144 -7.75 -5.99 0.30
C ILE A 144 -8.08 -5.51 -1.13
N ASP A 145 -9.27 -5.87 -1.60
CA ASP A 145 -9.86 -5.35 -2.83
C ASP A 145 -11.06 -4.47 -2.48
N SER A 146 -11.12 -3.25 -3.01
CA SER A 146 -12.21 -2.32 -2.69
C SER A 146 -13.58 -2.77 -3.19
N ARG A 147 -13.61 -3.63 -4.20
CA ARG A 147 -14.84 -4.10 -4.86
C ARG A 147 -15.23 -5.52 -4.48
N GLN A 148 -14.25 -6.37 -4.24
CA GLN A 148 -14.48 -7.75 -3.80
C GLN A 148 -14.36 -7.81 -2.29
N ARG A 149 -15.48 -7.55 -1.63
CA ARG A 149 -15.57 -7.67 -0.18
C ARG A 149 -15.72 -9.14 0.18
N GLU A 150 -14.87 -9.61 1.05
CA GLU A 150 -15.05 -10.89 1.73
C GLU A 150 -15.98 -10.73 2.93
#